data_b398415721a97c351d44e4ffa90f9402
#
_entry.id   b398415721a97c351d44e4ffa90f9402
#
_cell.length_a   1.000
_cell.length_b   1.000
_cell.length_c   1.000
_cell.angle_alpha   90.00
_cell.angle_beta   90.00
_cell.angle_gamma   90.00
#
_symmetry.space_group_name_H-M   'P 1'
#
loop_
_entity.id
_entity.type
_entity.pdbx_description
1 polymer ?
#
loop_
_entity_poly.entity_id
_entity_poly.type
_entity_poly.pdbx_seq_one_letter_code
_entity_poly.pdbx_strand_id
1 'polypeptide(L)' 'MKIGFLGLGKLGLSCALAIESKGHDVVGYDSNPIVQEYIRNKKIPYKEERVNHALINSNIKLVTLSELVKFSEIIF' A
#
# COMPACT_ATOMS: atom_id res chain seq x y z
N MET A 1 15.03 0.85 0.20
CA MET A 1 14.72 0.58 -1.21
C MET A 1 13.33 1.12 -1.53
N LYS A 2 13.14 1.59 -2.75
CA LYS A 2 11.86 2.13 -3.20
C LYS A 2 11.06 1.04 -3.91
N ILE A 3 9.92 0.70 -3.35
CA ILE A 3 9.12 -0.45 -3.78
C ILE A 3 7.72 -0.01 -4.14
N GLY A 4 7.23 -0.50 -5.29
CA GLY A 4 5.90 -0.24 -5.77
C GLY A 4 5.03 -1.49 -5.75
N PHE A 5 3.75 -1.33 -5.40
CA PHE A 5 2.77 -2.41 -5.44
C PHE A 5 1.68 -2.11 -6.45
N LEU A 6 1.50 -3.02 -7.38
CA LEU A 6 0.35 -3.03 -8.29
C LEU A 6 -0.76 -3.84 -7.63
N GLY A 7 -1.69 -3.14 -7.02
CA GLY A 7 -2.76 -3.77 -6.27
C GLY A 7 -2.52 -3.74 -4.76
N LEU A 8 -3.46 -3.11 -4.06
CA LEU A 8 -3.44 -3.00 -2.61
C LEU A 8 -4.69 -3.62 -1.99
N GLY A 9 -5.20 -4.65 -2.64
CA GLY A 9 -6.24 -5.48 -2.06
C GLY A 9 -5.73 -6.19 -0.81
N LYS A 10 -6.53 -7.10 -0.25
CA LYS A 10 -6.24 -7.71 1.04
C LYS A 10 -4.82 -8.28 1.14
N LEU A 11 -4.39 -9.06 0.16
CA LEU A 11 -3.06 -9.66 0.18
C LEU A 11 -1.98 -8.63 -0.13
N GLY A 12 -2.19 -7.79 -1.14
CA GLY A 12 -1.21 -6.79 -1.54
C GLY A 12 -0.92 -5.78 -0.44
N LEU A 13 -1.95 -5.31 0.24
CA LEU A 13 -1.78 -4.37 1.35
C LEU A 13 -1.00 -5.00 2.50
N SER A 14 -1.34 -6.23 2.84
CA SER A 14 -0.64 -6.94 3.91
C SER A 14 0.84 -7.09 3.61
N CYS A 15 1.19 -7.46 2.38
CA CYS A 15 2.58 -7.58 1.95
C CYS A 15 3.29 -6.23 1.92
N ALA A 16 2.60 -5.19 1.42
CA ALA A 16 3.18 -3.85 1.33
C ALA A 16 3.52 -3.30 2.71
N LEU A 17 2.62 -3.46 3.68
CA LEU A 17 2.85 -3.02 5.05
C LEU A 17 3.99 -3.79 5.71
N ALA A 18 4.09 -5.09 5.46
CA ALA A 18 5.19 -5.90 5.99
C ALA A 18 6.54 -5.44 5.43
N ILE A 19 6.59 -5.12 4.16
CA ILE A 19 7.82 -4.64 3.51
C ILE A 19 8.19 -3.25 4.02
N GLU A 20 7.19 -2.37 4.17
CA GLU A 20 7.43 -1.05 4.74
C GLU A 20 8.01 -1.14 6.14
N SER A 21 7.53 -2.08 6.94
CA SER A 21 8.00 -2.26 8.31
C SER A 21 9.47 -2.66 8.40
N LYS A 22 10.06 -3.11 7.30
CA LYS A 22 11.47 -3.44 7.21
C LYS A 22 12.34 -2.24 6.80
N GLY A 23 11.76 -1.05 6.71
CA GLY A 23 12.51 0.16 6.42
C GLY A 23 12.52 0.58 4.96
N HIS A 24 11.64 0.02 4.14
CA HIS A 24 11.52 0.38 2.73
C HIS A 24 10.48 1.47 2.50
N ASP A 25 10.69 2.28 1.47
CA ASP A 25 9.70 3.27 1.04
C ASP A 25 8.76 2.61 0.05
N VAL A 26 7.47 2.59 0.36
CA VAL A 26 6.48 1.87 -0.44
C VAL A 26 5.42 2.82 -0.97
N VAL A 27 5.13 2.68 -2.26
CA VAL A 27 3.98 3.31 -2.90
C VAL A 27 3.12 2.24 -3.55
N GLY A 28 1.86 2.54 -3.79
CA GLY A 28 0.96 1.59 -4.40
C GLY A 28 0.00 2.25 -5.39
N TYR A 29 -0.48 1.44 -6.31
CA TYR A 29 -1.52 1.80 -7.26
C TYR A 29 -2.61 0.76 -7.21
N ASP A 30 -3.85 1.19 -7.19
CA ASP A 30 -5.00 0.30 -7.32
C ASP A 30 -6.10 1.03 -8.07
N SER A 31 -6.68 0.36 -9.06
CA SER A 31 -7.75 0.93 -9.88
C SER A 31 -9.12 0.85 -9.20
N ASN A 32 -9.24 0.06 -8.14
CA ASN A 32 -10.50 -0.12 -7.43
C ASN A 32 -10.78 1.06 -6.49
N PRO A 33 -11.87 1.83 -6.71
CA PRO A 33 -12.19 2.97 -5.85
C PRO A 33 -12.37 2.60 -4.38
N ILE A 34 -12.83 1.39 -4.09
CA ILE A 34 -13.02 0.93 -2.71
C ILE A 34 -11.65 0.78 -2.02
N VAL A 35 -10.68 0.21 -2.72
CA VAL A 35 -9.32 0.08 -2.20
C VAL A 35 -8.70 1.46 -1.99
N GLN A 36 -8.84 2.35 -2.95
CA GLN A 36 -8.34 3.72 -2.84
C GLN A 36 -8.91 4.41 -1.61
N GLU A 37 -10.20 4.23 -1.36
CA GLU A 37 -10.86 4.86 -0.23
C GLU A 37 -10.30 4.38 1.10
N TYR A 38 -10.17 3.06 1.29
CA TYR A 38 -9.68 2.59 2.59
C TYR A 38 -8.19 2.88 2.82
N ILE A 39 -7.41 3.01 1.76
CA ILE A 39 -6.02 3.45 1.92
C ILE A 39 -5.95 4.92 2.33
N ARG A 40 -6.75 5.80 1.68
CA ARG A 40 -6.80 7.21 2.03
C ARG A 40 -7.29 7.45 3.46
N ASN A 41 -8.32 6.70 3.87
CA ASN A 41 -8.93 6.84 5.19
C ASN A 41 -8.17 6.07 6.26
N LYS A 42 -7.21 5.25 5.88
CA LYS A 42 -6.43 4.41 6.78
C LYS A 42 -7.30 3.50 7.62
N LYS A 43 -8.31 2.91 6.96
CA LYS A 43 -9.28 2.04 7.61
C LYS A 43 -9.74 0.97 6.62
N ILE A 44 -9.42 -0.28 6.94
CA ILE A 44 -9.81 -1.41 6.10
C ILE A 44 -11.25 -1.86 6.41
N PRO A 45 -11.96 -2.41 5.40
CA PRO A 45 -13.36 -2.85 5.58
C PRO A 45 -13.50 -4.28 6.09
N TYR A 46 -12.40 -4.95 6.38
CA TYR A 46 -12.40 -6.33 6.87
C TYR A 46 -11.70 -6.40 8.22
N LYS A 47 -11.93 -7.49 8.97
CA LYS A 47 -11.36 -7.66 10.30
C LYS A 47 -9.94 -8.22 10.22
N GLU A 48 -8.97 -7.34 10.38
CA GLU A 48 -7.57 -7.71 10.51
C GLU A 48 -6.88 -6.60 11.29
N GLU A 49 -6.82 -6.76 12.60
CA GLU A 49 -6.32 -5.71 13.50
C GLU A 49 -4.87 -5.34 13.23
N ARG A 50 -4.01 -6.30 12.90
CA ARG A 50 -2.61 -6.03 12.62
C ARG A 50 -2.45 -5.15 11.39
N VAL A 51 -3.21 -5.45 10.35
CA VAL A 51 -3.20 -4.67 9.11
C VAL A 51 -3.75 -3.27 9.38
N ASN A 52 -4.85 -3.18 10.10
CA ASN A 52 -5.46 -1.89 10.41
C ASN A 52 -4.51 -1.02 11.24
N HIS A 53 -3.88 -1.59 12.23
CA HIS A 53 -2.90 -0.87 13.07
C HIS A 53 -1.70 -0.42 12.24
N ALA A 54 -1.15 -1.29 11.41
CA ALA A 54 -0.03 -0.95 10.55
C ALA A 54 -0.40 0.13 9.54
N LEU A 55 -1.62 0.08 8.99
CA LEU A 55 -2.09 1.07 8.02
C LEU A 55 -2.19 2.47 8.64
N ILE A 56 -2.69 2.57 9.87
CA ILE A 56 -2.81 3.84 10.56
C ILE A 56 -1.44 4.51 10.70
N ASN A 57 -0.40 3.74 10.93
CA ASN A 57 0.96 4.24 11.14
C ASN A 57 1.79 4.25 9.86
N SER A 58 1.22 3.86 8.74
CA SER A 58 1.91 3.70 7.48
C SER A 58 2.10 5.02 6.74
N ASN A 59 3.17 5.10 5.97
CA ASN A 59 3.44 6.19 5.04
C ASN A 59 3.21 5.77 3.59
N ILE A 60 2.55 4.63 3.35
CA ILE A 60 2.23 4.18 2.00
C ILE A 60 1.34 5.21 1.33
N LYS A 61 1.71 5.60 0.11
CA LYS A 61 0.95 6.55 -0.69
C LYS A 61 0.34 5.86 -1.89
N LEU A 62 -0.91 6.25 -2.19
CA LEU A 62 -1.51 5.95 -3.48
C LEU A 62 -0.94 6.89 -4.51
N VAL A 63 -0.46 6.33 -5.61
CA VAL A 63 0.11 7.10 -6.71
C VAL A 63 -0.51 6.65 -8.03
N THR A 64 -0.29 7.40 -9.08
CA THR A 64 -0.69 6.99 -10.43
C THR A 64 0.24 5.86 -10.89
N LEU A 65 -0.20 5.12 -11.91
CA LEU A 65 0.65 4.06 -12.48
C LEU A 65 1.97 4.62 -13.00
N SER A 66 1.94 5.77 -13.64
CA SER A 66 3.15 6.43 -14.13
C SER A 66 4.11 6.78 -12.99
N GLU A 67 3.58 7.35 -11.92
CA GLU A 67 4.38 7.69 -10.75
C GLU A 67 4.99 6.45 -10.09
N LEU A 68 4.22 5.37 -10.01
CA LEU A 68 4.69 4.13 -9.44
C LEU A 68 5.89 3.57 -10.21
N VAL A 69 5.79 3.56 -11.53
CA VAL A 69 6.87 3.08 -12.41
C VAL A 69 8.13 3.93 -12.25
N LYS A 70 7.97 5.24 -12.19
CA LYS A 70 9.12 6.15 -12.03
C LYS A 70 9.78 6.05 -10.67
N PHE A 71 9.00 5.87 -9.64
CA PHE A 71 9.50 5.83 -8.27
C PHE A 71 10.19 4.50 -7.95
N SER A 72 9.63 3.39 -8.42
CA SER A 72 9.95 2.07 -7.88
C SER A 72 11.20 1.47 -8.48
N GLU A 73 12.05 0.92 -7.62
CA GLU A 73 13.19 0.10 -8.02
C GLU A 73 12.73 -1.33 -8.28
N ILE A 74 11.73 -1.79 -7.51
CA ILE A 74 11.10 -3.10 -7.67
C ILE A 74 9.57 -2.89 -7.64
N ILE A 75 8.85 -3.60 -8.50
CA ILE A 75 7.39 -3.56 -8.55
C ILE A 75 6.84 -4.98 -8.34
N PHE A 76 5.93 -5.08 -7.40
CA PHE A 76 5.18 -6.33 -7.16
C PHE A 76 3.78 -6.25 -7.74
#